data_b2a30acc24c9e870d4354390308e8b03
#
_entry.id   b2a30acc24c9e870d4354390308e8b03
#
_cell.length_a   1.000
_cell.length_b   1.000
_cell.length_c   1.000
_cell.angle_alpha   90.00
_cell.angle_beta   90.00
_cell.angle_gamma   90.00
#
_symmetry.space_group_name_H-M   'P 1'
#
loop_
_entity.id
_entity.type
_entity.pdbx_description
1 polymer ?
#
loop_
_entity_poly.entity_id
_entity_poly.type
_entity_poly.pdbx_seq_one_letter_code
_entity_poly.pdbx_strand_id
1 'polypeptide(L)'
;MNVRLTQATRTQTTVKDAVTSVQIESGFDLQWTVERGDANGTMRLTQAFTRLWLKTVSPDGKSSACDSASREEPAADGKAIADAVRTLLRIRIGLSLSPRGEILDVQRSAEMESLLGSLPALAGWKALLTKEGMSQTLQQALGTLPEAPVNVGDQWSGTREIQTPLGKIVATAEFTYEGATRDGDRVLERIGVATEVKPAGDPASPATADKLPHQQLEGVYLFDAAAGFLAESNLTQTLLTEVPYAGGKIQVKTISTLRTEVTRKANGGREPAG
;
A
#
# COMPACT_ATOMS: atom_id res chain seq x y z
N MET A 1 2.95 -8.29 15.82
CA MET A 1 3.56 -8.60 14.51
C MET A 1 4.32 -7.40 14.03
N ASN A 2 5.41 -7.58 13.31
CA ASN A 2 6.09 -6.49 12.61
C ASN A 2 5.72 -6.58 11.13
N VAL A 3 5.39 -5.43 10.55
CA VAL A 3 5.02 -5.33 9.13
C VAL A 3 5.95 -4.32 8.49
N ARG A 4 6.58 -4.71 7.40
CA ARG A 4 7.37 -3.82 6.55
C ARG A 4 6.65 -3.64 5.22
N LEU A 5 6.38 -2.40 4.87
CA LEU A 5 5.86 -1.99 3.57
C LEU A 5 6.95 -1.21 2.84
N THR A 6 7.30 -1.63 1.65
CA THR A 6 8.24 -0.93 0.78
C THR A 6 7.60 -0.63 -0.56
N GLN A 7 7.80 0.57 -1.07
CA GLN A 7 7.33 0.96 -2.39
C GLN A 7 8.49 1.57 -3.19
N ALA A 8 8.71 1.04 -4.37
CA ALA A 8 9.61 1.63 -5.36
C ALA A 8 8.78 2.10 -6.55
N THR A 9 8.85 3.38 -6.86
CA THR A 9 8.09 4.01 -7.96
C THR A 9 9.04 4.66 -8.94
N ARG A 10 8.84 4.38 -10.22
CA ARG A 10 9.51 5.07 -11.33
C ARG A 10 8.46 5.73 -12.20
N THR A 11 8.53 7.06 -12.30
CA THR A 11 7.67 7.85 -13.19
C THR A 11 8.50 8.36 -14.36
N GLN A 12 8.09 8.04 -15.58
CA GLN A 12 8.66 8.54 -16.82
C GLN A 12 7.67 9.50 -17.48
N THR A 13 8.13 10.68 -17.81
CA THR A 13 7.35 11.68 -18.56
C THR A 13 7.98 11.85 -19.92
N THR A 14 7.19 11.63 -20.97
CA THR A 14 7.59 11.80 -22.36
C THR A 14 6.85 13.00 -22.96
N VAL A 15 7.62 13.97 -23.47
CA VAL A 15 7.09 15.16 -24.18
C VAL A 15 7.81 15.22 -25.52
N LYS A 16 7.07 14.97 -26.60
CA LYS A 16 7.67 14.71 -27.93
C LYS A 16 8.68 13.55 -27.81
N ASP A 17 9.98 13.80 -28.09
CA ASP A 17 11.05 12.79 -28.00
C ASP A 17 11.87 12.89 -26.72
N ALA A 18 11.59 13.87 -25.85
CA ALA A 18 12.30 14.04 -24.58
C ALA A 18 11.69 13.19 -23.50
N VAL A 19 12.52 12.37 -22.84
CA VAL A 19 12.12 11.50 -21.72
C VAL A 19 12.81 11.97 -20.45
N THR A 20 12.03 12.25 -19.43
CA THR A 20 12.52 12.52 -18.08
C THR A 20 12.06 11.42 -17.11
N SER A 21 12.84 11.14 -16.06
CA SER A 21 12.50 10.08 -15.10
C SER A 21 12.74 10.54 -13.67
N VAL A 22 11.75 10.26 -12.80
CA VAL A 22 11.87 10.42 -11.35
C VAL A 22 11.76 9.04 -10.74
N GLN A 23 12.59 8.75 -9.73
CA GLN A 23 12.50 7.52 -8.94
C GLN A 23 12.24 7.88 -7.48
N ILE A 24 11.32 7.16 -6.86
CA ILE A 24 10.96 7.31 -5.45
C ILE A 24 10.98 5.93 -4.82
N GLU A 25 11.77 5.78 -3.77
CA GLU A 25 11.75 4.63 -2.88
C GLU A 25 11.25 5.08 -1.52
N SER A 26 10.26 4.42 -0.97
CA SER A 26 9.72 4.74 0.34
C SER A 26 9.34 3.48 1.10
N GLY A 27 9.22 3.60 2.41
CA GLY A 27 8.72 2.49 3.19
C GLY A 27 8.40 2.85 4.62
N PHE A 28 7.69 1.92 5.24
CA PHE A 28 7.21 1.99 6.61
C PHE A 28 7.51 0.67 7.32
N ASP A 29 8.12 0.75 8.48
CA ASP A 29 8.09 -0.35 9.44
C ASP A 29 6.94 -0.06 10.44
N LEU A 30 6.05 -1.02 10.58
CA LEU A 30 4.87 -0.94 11.41
C LEU A 30 4.93 -2.03 12.49
N GLN A 31 4.36 -1.74 13.64
CA GLN A 31 4.07 -2.73 14.65
C GLN A 31 2.55 -2.88 14.76
N TRP A 32 2.06 -4.10 14.59
CA TRP A 32 0.67 -4.46 14.83
C TRP A 32 0.55 -5.22 16.14
N THR A 33 -0.32 -4.71 17.01
CA THR A 33 -0.72 -5.38 18.23
C THR A 33 -2.15 -5.85 18.04
N VAL A 34 -2.33 -7.18 17.96
CA VAL A 34 -3.66 -7.77 17.82
C VAL A 34 -4.34 -7.70 19.20
N GLU A 35 -5.51 -7.08 19.21
CA GLU A 35 -6.44 -7.10 20.32
C GLU A 35 -7.34 -8.34 20.19
N ARG A 36 -8.45 -8.39 20.86
CA ARG A 36 -9.35 -9.56 20.73
C ARG A 36 -10.16 -9.51 19.44
N GLY A 37 -10.37 -10.69 18.81
CA GLY A 37 -11.44 -10.89 17.85
C GLY A 37 -12.79 -10.93 18.57
N ASP A 38 -13.85 -10.50 17.88
CA ASP A 38 -15.23 -10.66 18.34
C ASP A 38 -15.80 -12.04 17.97
N ALA A 39 -17.05 -12.32 18.38
CA ALA A 39 -17.72 -13.58 18.10
C ALA A 39 -17.97 -13.83 16.59
N ASN A 40 -17.92 -12.79 15.78
CA ASN A 40 -18.08 -12.85 14.31
C ASN A 40 -16.73 -13.02 13.59
N GLY A 41 -15.63 -13.16 14.34
CA GLY A 41 -14.28 -13.30 13.78
C GLY A 41 -13.64 -11.99 13.34
N THR A 42 -14.29 -10.82 13.58
CA THR A 42 -13.68 -9.51 13.31
C THR A 42 -12.48 -9.32 14.23
N MET A 43 -11.34 -9.04 13.63
CA MET A 43 -10.09 -8.79 14.35
C MET A 43 -9.91 -7.28 14.55
N ARG A 44 -9.61 -6.87 15.79
CA ARG A 44 -9.16 -5.51 16.09
C ARG A 44 -7.67 -5.52 16.34
N LEU A 45 -6.99 -4.56 15.77
CA LEU A 45 -5.57 -4.36 16.00
C LEU A 45 -5.22 -2.87 16.10
N THR A 46 -4.16 -2.60 16.84
CA THR A 46 -3.53 -1.28 16.91
C THR A 46 -2.26 -1.28 16.08
N GLN A 47 -2.16 -0.32 15.16
CA GLN A 47 -1.00 -0.07 14.32
C GLN A 47 -0.18 1.10 14.87
N ALA A 48 1.13 0.93 14.90
CA ALA A 48 2.10 1.97 15.19
C ALA A 48 3.16 2.02 14.10
N PHE A 49 3.55 3.21 13.67
CA PHE A 49 4.75 3.39 12.85
C PHE A 49 5.99 3.28 13.76
N THR A 50 6.99 2.50 13.32
CA THR A 50 8.28 2.36 14.03
C THR A 50 9.44 2.93 13.22
N ARG A 51 9.31 3.02 11.91
CA ARG A 51 10.25 3.69 10.99
C ARG A 51 9.53 4.15 9.74
N LEU A 52 9.97 5.28 9.20
CA LEU A 52 9.59 5.79 7.88
C LEU A 52 10.84 6.21 7.15
N TRP A 53 10.92 5.89 5.85
CA TRP A 53 12.00 6.37 5.00
C TRP A 53 11.49 6.72 3.61
N LEU A 54 12.18 7.67 2.99
CA LEU A 54 11.93 8.15 1.63
C LEU A 54 13.27 8.47 0.97
N LYS A 55 13.42 8.04 -0.28
CA LYS A 55 14.53 8.43 -1.15
C LYS A 55 13.96 8.83 -2.49
N THR A 56 14.38 9.97 -3.00
CA THR A 56 13.96 10.49 -4.30
C THR A 56 15.20 10.75 -5.16
N VAL A 57 15.13 10.35 -6.43
CA VAL A 57 16.12 10.69 -7.44
C VAL A 57 15.43 11.49 -8.53
N SER A 58 15.85 12.74 -8.71
CA SER A 58 15.33 13.66 -9.71
C SER A 58 15.92 13.41 -11.10
N PRO A 59 15.33 14.00 -12.17
CA PRO A 59 15.80 13.78 -13.53
C PRO A 59 17.25 14.23 -13.80
N ASP A 60 17.76 15.19 -13.02
CA ASP A 60 19.15 15.66 -13.06
C ASP A 60 20.13 14.76 -12.26
N GLY A 61 19.66 13.64 -11.74
CA GLY A 61 20.44 12.67 -10.97
C GLY A 61 20.67 13.06 -9.50
N LYS A 62 20.15 14.20 -9.04
CA LYS A 62 20.25 14.55 -7.62
C LYS A 62 19.37 13.64 -6.79
N SER A 63 19.89 13.23 -5.64
CA SER A 63 19.14 12.42 -4.69
C SER A 63 18.93 13.16 -3.38
N SER A 64 17.73 12.97 -2.80
CA SER A 64 17.42 13.36 -1.44
C SER A 64 16.92 12.14 -0.68
N ALA A 65 17.23 12.05 0.61
CA ALA A 65 16.78 10.96 1.45
C ALA A 65 16.38 11.48 2.84
N CYS A 66 15.36 10.86 3.41
CA CYS A 66 14.92 11.06 4.78
C CYS A 66 14.66 9.68 5.40
N ASP A 67 15.23 9.43 6.57
CA ASP A 67 15.02 8.20 7.32
C ASP A 67 14.85 8.52 8.80
N SER A 68 13.72 8.14 9.37
CA SER A 68 13.44 8.39 10.79
C SER A 68 14.35 7.64 11.75
N ALA A 69 15.07 6.61 11.27
CA ALA A 69 16.08 5.90 12.06
C ALA A 69 17.48 6.53 11.95
N SER A 70 17.67 7.49 11.03
CA SER A 70 18.94 8.24 10.94
C SER A 70 19.15 9.09 12.18
N ARG A 71 20.41 9.17 12.62
CA ARG A 71 20.85 10.09 13.69
C ARG A 71 21.34 11.43 13.15
N GLU A 72 21.40 11.57 11.83
CA GLU A 72 21.80 12.82 11.19
C GLU A 72 20.70 13.87 11.35
N GLU A 73 21.08 15.09 11.69
CA GLU A 73 20.15 16.19 11.71
C GLU A 73 19.67 16.52 10.29
N PRO A 74 18.35 16.64 10.08
CA PRO A 74 17.82 17.01 8.77
C PRO A 74 18.32 18.41 8.38
N ALA A 75 18.60 18.60 7.09
CA ALA A 75 18.86 19.92 6.55
C ALA A 75 17.71 20.88 6.87
N ALA A 76 17.96 22.19 6.86
CA ALA A 76 16.98 23.19 7.30
C ALA A 76 15.63 23.10 6.59
N ASP A 77 15.63 22.76 5.31
CA ASP A 77 14.45 22.51 4.48
C ASP A 77 13.73 21.19 4.82
N GLY A 78 14.43 20.22 5.40
CA GLY A 78 13.89 18.94 5.86
C GLY A 78 13.30 18.94 7.27
N LYS A 79 13.49 20.00 8.06
CA LYS A 79 13.10 20.03 9.47
C LYS A 79 11.58 19.82 9.67
N ALA A 80 10.75 20.48 8.87
CA ALA A 80 9.30 20.32 8.96
C ALA A 80 8.85 18.89 8.66
N ILE A 81 9.51 18.21 7.70
CA ILE A 81 9.26 16.81 7.39
C ILE A 81 9.66 15.91 8.55
N ALA A 82 10.83 16.15 9.14
CA ALA A 82 11.32 15.37 10.27
C ALA A 82 10.42 15.53 11.52
N ASP A 83 9.89 16.73 11.78
CA ASP A 83 8.96 16.96 12.89
C ASP A 83 7.63 16.23 12.66
N ALA A 84 7.11 16.25 11.44
CA ALA A 84 5.92 15.51 11.06
C ALA A 84 6.11 14.00 11.20
N VAL A 85 7.25 13.47 10.75
CA VAL A 85 7.61 12.05 10.91
C VAL A 85 7.70 11.66 12.38
N ARG A 86 8.35 12.50 13.23
CA ARG A 86 8.39 12.25 14.69
C ARG A 86 6.99 12.21 15.32
N THR A 87 6.07 13.03 14.84
CA THR A 87 4.68 13.00 15.30
C THR A 87 4.00 11.71 14.89
N LEU A 88 4.14 11.28 13.62
CA LEU A 88 3.59 10.02 13.11
C LEU A 88 4.07 8.79 13.89
N LEU A 89 5.33 8.76 14.31
CA LEU A 89 5.89 7.65 15.11
C LEU A 89 5.23 7.51 16.51
N ARG A 90 4.56 8.54 17.02
CA ARG A 90 3.84 8.52 18.30
C ARG A 90 2.40 8.12 18.16
N ILE A 91 1.82 8.27 16.96
CA ILE A 91 0.41 8.02 16.71
C ILE A 91 0.12 6.52 16.70
N ARG A 92 -1.03 6.16 17.25
CA ARG A 92 -1.60 4.82 17.18
C ARG A 92 -2.88 4.87 16.35
N ILE A 93 -3.08 3.86 15.52
CA ILE A 93 -4.19 3.77 14.59
C ILE A 93 -4.91 2.46 14.88
N GLY A 94 -6.21 2.54 15.17
CA GLY A 94 -7.05 1.37 15.32
C GLY A 94 -7.49 0.86 13.95
N LEU A 95 -7.40 -0.45 13.75
CA LEU A 95 -7.86 -1.12 12.54
C LEU A 95 -8.83 -2.24 12.93
N SER A 96 -9.89 -2.41 12.12
CA SER A 96 -10.80 -3.55 12.21
C SER A 96 -10.75 -4.31 10.90
N LEU A 97 -10.53 -5.63 10.97
CA LEU A 97 -10.43 -6.53 9.82
C LEU A 97 -11.51 -7.60 9.89
N SER A 98 -12.07 -7.94 8.73
CA SER A 98 -12.90 -9.14 8.58
C SER A 98 -12.05 -10.42 8.68
N PRO A 99 -12.67 -11.60 8.87
CA PRO A 99 -11.96 -12.89 8.79
C PRO A 99 -11.23 -13.11 7.45
N ARG A 100 -11.65 -12.42 6.40
CA ARG A 100 -11.04 -12.49 5.05
C ARG A 100 -9.91 -11.49 4.84
N GLY A 101 -9.56 -10.70 5.87
CA GLY A 101 -8.52 -9.67 5.78
C GLY A 101 -9.00 -8.33 5.19
N GLU A 102 -10.30 -8.14 5.00
CA GLU A 102 -10.85 -6.87 4.51
C GLU A 102 -10.78 -5.81 5.61
N ILE A 103 -10.37 -4.59 5.25
CA ILE A 103 -10.36 -3.45 6.17
C ILE A 103 -11.78 -2.92 6.33
N LEU A 104 -12.37 -3.18 7.49
CA LEU A 104 -13.72 -2.74 7.84
C LEU A 104 -13.76 -1.29 8.37
N ASP A 105 -12.75 -0.94 9.17
CA ASP A 105 -12.65 0.40 9.74
C ASP A 105 -11.20 0.81 10.03
N VAL A 106 -10.95 2.13 9.94
CA VAL A 106 -9.69 2.78 10.31
C VAL A 106 -10.02 3.91 11.29
N GLN A 107 -9.58 3.75 12.54
CA GLN A 107 -9.80 4.72 13.62
C GLN A 107 -8.56 5.57 13.80
N ARG A 108 -8.69 6.87 13.56
CA ARG A 108 -7.61 7.86 13.69
C ARG A 108 -7.80 8.67 14.96
N SER A 109 -6.69 9.05 15.60
CA SER A 109 -6.72 9.93 16.75
C SER A 109 -6.90 11.41 16.33
N ALA A 110 -7.33 12.25 17.27
CA ALA A 110 -7.39 13.71 17.06
C ALA A 110 -6.01 14.30 16.71
N GLU A 111 -4.92 13.71 17.23
CA GLU A 111 -3.56 14.11 16.89
C GLU A 111 -3.23 13.87 15.42
N MET A 112 -3.70 12.75 14.86
CA MET A 112 -3.56 12.43 13.43
C MET A 112 -4.31 13.45 12.57
N GLU A 113 -5.54 13.81 12.95
CA GLU A 113 -6.33 14.83 12.24
C GLU A 113 -5.64 16.20 12.27
N SER A 114 -5.13 16.60 13.43
CA SER A 114 -4.38 17.84 13.60
C SER A 114 -3.11 17.85 12.74
N LEU A 115 -2.36 16.74 12.73
CA LEU A 115 -1.17 16.58 11.90
C LEU A 115 -1.51 16.74 10.42
N LEU A 116 -2.55 16.09 9.93
CA LEU A 116 -2.97 16.19 8.53
C LEU A 116 -3.38 17.61 8.14
N GLY A 117 -3.94 18.39 9.08
CA GLY A 117 -4.28 19.80 8.88
C GLY A 117 -3.05 20.70 8.73
N SER A 118 -1.93 20.37 9.40
CA SER A 118 -0.72 21.18 9.49
C SER A 118 0.36 20.85 8.45
N LEU A 119 0.16 19.87 7.57
CA LEU A 119 1.17 19.35 6.63
C LEU A 119 1.00 19.84 5.19
N PRO A 120 1.36 21.10 4.84
CA PRO A 120 1.37 21.52 3.43
C PRO A 120 2.50 20.85 2.62
N ALA A 121 3.63 20.54 3.27
CA ALA A 121 4.83 20.01 2.61
C ALA A 121 4.75 18.51 2.23
N LEU A 122 3.78 17.77 2.75
CA LEU A 122 3.63 16.33 2.53
C LEU A 122 2.35 16.00 1.75
N ALA A 123 1.99 16.80 0.73
CA ALA A 123 0.75 16.63 -0.03
C ALA A 123 0.53 15.18 -0.54
N GLY A 124 1.59 14.50 -0.99
CA GLY A 124 1.52 13.10 -1.40
C GLY A 124 1.24 12.12 -0.23
N TRP A 125 1.83 12.38 0.94
CA TRP A 125 1.62 11.55 2.13
C TRP A 125 0.27 11.80 2.77
N LYS A 126 -0.23 13.04 2.68
CA LYS A 126 -1.54 13.41 3.22
C LYS A 126 -2.64 12.50 2.66
N ALA A 127 -2.63 12.25 1.36
CA ALA A 127 -3.59 11.36 0.73
C ALA A 127 -3.51 9.92 1.27
N LEU A 128 -2.28 9.40 1.48
CA LEU A 128 -2.06 8.05 2.03
C LEU A 128 -2.48 7.93 3.51
N LEU A 129 -2.42 9.03 4.27
CA LEU A 129 -2.75 9.06 5.69
C LEU A 129 -4.23 9.39 5.96
N THR A 130 -5.04 9.66 4.93
CA THR A 130 -6.51 9.72 5.08
C THR A 130 -7.06 8.34 5.45
N LYS A 131 -8.27 8.28 5.99
CA LYS A 131 -8.96 7.01 6.29
C LYS A 131 -9.05 6.13 5.03
N GLU A 132 -9.46 6.72 3.94
CA GLU A 132 -9.63 6.09 2.64
C GLU A 132 -8.29 5.62 2.06
N GLY A 133 -7.27 6.50 2.09
CA GLY A 133 -5.94 6.18 1.57
C GLY A 133 -5.26 5.06 2.36
N MET A 134 -5.36 5.08 3.68
CA MET A 134 -4.84 4.01 4.55
C MET A 134 -5.59 2.70 4.31
N SER A 135 -6.93 2.74 4.27
CA SER A 135 -7.74 1.56 3.99
C SER A 135 -7.36 0.96 2.63
N GLN A 136 -7.24 1.80 1.60
CA GLN A 136 -6.86 1.36 0.25
C GLN A 136 -5.46 0.74 0.21
N THR A 137 -4.48 1.39 0.82
CA THR A 137 -3.09 0.90 0.85
C THR A 137 -2.97 -0.42 1.60
N LEU A 138 -3.61 -0.53 2.76
CA LEU A 138 -3.59 -1.75 3.56
C LEU A 138 -4.35 -2.88 2.86
N GLN A 139 -5.53 -2.60 2.29
CA GLN A 139 -6.28 -3.61 1.55
C GLN A 139 -5.51 -4.12 0.33
N GLN A 140 -4.82 -3.23 -0.39
CA GLN A 140 -3.96 -3.63 -1.50
C GLN A 140 -2.78 -4.49 -1.01
N ALA A 141 -2.19 -4.15 0.13
CA ALA A 141 -1.06 -4.89 0.70
C ALA A 141 -1.46 -6.26 1.25
N LEU A 142 -2.67 -6.41 1.82
CA LEU A 142 -3.14 -7.64 2.47
C LEU A 142 -3.91 -8.58 1.54
N GLY A 143 -4.50 -8.06 0.45
CA GLY A 143 -5.40 -8.82 -0.40
C GLY A 143 -6.74 -9.16 0.29
N THR A 144 -7.46 -10.13 -0.29
CA THR A 144 -8.72 -10.65 0.25
C THR A 144 -8.72 -12.17 0.12
N LEU A 145 -8.94 -12.86 1.24
CA LEU A 145 -9.02 -14.33 1.26
C LEU A 145 -10.37 -14.83 0.69
N PRO A 146 -10.43 -16.08 0.19
CA PRO A 146 -11.68 -16.68 -0.28
C PRO A 146 -12.66 -16.93 0.87
N GLU A 147 -13.96 -17.06 0.56
CA GLU A 147 -15.01 -17.38 1.55
C GLU A 147 -15.03 -18.86 1.94
N ALA A 148 -14.65 -19.72 1.02
CA ALA A 148 -14.65 -21.16 1.17
C ALA A 148 -13.24 -21.73 0.93
N PRO A 149 -12.96 -22.96 1.39
CA PRO A 149 -11.75 -23.67 1.02
C PRO A 149 -11.60 -23.75 -0.50
N VAL A 150 -10.38 -23.59 -1.00
CA VAL A 150 -10.05 -23.57 -2.42
C VAL A 150 -9.06 -24.66 -2.79
N ASN A 151 -9.13 -25.15 -4.03
CA ASN A 151 -8.17 -26.05 -4.66
C ASN A 151 -7.26 -25.26 -5.59
N VAL A 152 -6.13 -25.86 -5.96
CA VAL A 152 -5.21 -25.24 -6.94
C VAL A 152 -5.94 -24.98 -8.26
N GLY A 153 -5.86 -23.74 -8.72
CA GLY A 153 -6.54 -23.22 -9.90
C GLY A 153 -7.89 -22.56 -9.62
N ASP A 154 -8.44 -22.69 -8.40
CA ASP A 154 -9.68 -21.99 -8.05
C ASP A 154 -9.45 -20.48 -8.00
N GLN A 155 -10.51 -19.74 -8.36
CA GLN A 155 -10.48 -18.28 -8.45
C GLN A 155 -11.59 -17.65 -7.61
N TRP A 156 -11.32 -16.45 -7.11
CA TRP A 156 -12.32 -15.58 -6.48
C TRP A 156 -12.01 -14.14 -6.82
N SER A 157 -12.96 -13.26 -6.62
CA SER A 157 -12.80 -11.84 -6.91
C SER A 157 -13.24 -10.95 -5.75
N GLY A 158 -12.68 -9.75 -5.74
CA GLY A 158 -13.11 -8.65 -4.88
C GLY A 158 -13.27 -7.39 -5.70
N THR A 159 -14.42 -6.73 -5.59
CA THR A 159 -14.72 -5.50 -6.31
C THR A 159 -14.88 -4.34 -5.34
N ARG A 160 -14.34 -3.17 -5.68
CA ARG A 160 -14.49 -1.96 -4.88
C ARG A 160 -14.63 -0.73 -5.77
N GLU A 161 -15.43 0.23 -5.30
CA GLU A 161 -15.48 1.56 -5.89
C GLU A 161 -14.41 2.45 -5.25
N ILE A 162 -13.72 3.22 -6.08
CA ILE A 162 -12.69 4.18 -5.67
C ILE A 162 -13.09 5.55 -6.21
N GLN A 163 -13.19 6.55 -5.32
CA GLN A 163 -13.38 7.93 -5.73
C GLN A 163 -12.03 8.53 -6.13
N THR A 164 -11.93 9.04 -7.34
CA THR A 164 -10.75 9.75 -7.85
C THR A 164 -11.11 11.19 -8.20
N PRO A 165 -10.13 12.09 -8.36
CA PRO A 165 -10.38 13.44 -8.89
C PRO A 165 -11.01 13.45 -10.29
N LEU A 166 -10.86 12.37 -11.06
CA LEU A 166 -11.41 12.21 -12.41
C LEU A 166 -12.78 11.53 -12.44
N GLY A 167 -13.33 11.17 -11.27
CA GLY A 167 -14.60 10.47 -11.12
C GLY A 167 -14.47 9.15 -10.37
N LYS A 168 -15.57 8.42 -10.28
CA LYS A 168 -15.59 7.08 -9.67
C LYS A 168 -15.03 6.04 -10.64
N ILE A 169 -14.23 5.13 -10.10
CA ILE A 169 -13.74 3.92 -10.80
C ILE A 169 -14.13 2.68 -10.01
N VAL A 170 -14.25 1.57 -10.71
CA VAL A 170 -14.44 0.23 -10.15
C VAL A 170 -13.16 -0.55 -10.38
N ALA A 171 -12.53 -1.00 -9.31
CA ALA A 171 -11.39 -1.89 -9.35
C ALA A 171 -11.86 -3.30 -8.98
N THR A 172 -11.66 -4.26 -9.88
CA THR A 172 -11.94 -5.67 -9.66
C THR A 172 -10.62 -6.43 -9.59
N ALA A 173 -10.30 -6.98 -8.43
CA ALA A 173 -9.16 -7.86 -8.22
C ALA A 173 -9.62 -9.31 -8.41
N GLU A 174 -8.94 -10.03 -9.27
CA GLU A 174 -9.11 -11.48 -9.47
C GLU A 174 -7.93 -12.19 -8.82
N PHE A 175 -8.22 -13.13 -7.95
CA PHE A 175 -7.25 -13.95 -7.23
C PHE A 175 -7.30 -15.38 -7.76
N THR A 176 -6.14 -16.02 -7.86
CA THR A 176 -6.01 -17.42 -8.24
C THR A 176 -5.15 -18.15 -7.22
N TYR A 177 -5.65 -19.22 -6.64
CA TYR A 177 -4.83 -20.07 -5.79
C TYR A 177 -3.89 -20.93 -6.65
N GLU A 178 -2.59 -20.69 -6.51
CA GLU A 178 -1.55 -21.36 -7.31
C GLU A 178 -0.92 -22.56 -6.59
N GLY A 179 -1.35 -22.83 -5.36
CA GLY A 179 -0.85 -23.96 -4.56
C GLY A 179 0.21 -23.54 -3.55
N ALA A 180 0.70 -24.53 -2.81
CA ALA A 180 1.70 -24.34 -1.78
C ALA A 180 3.10 -24.16 -2.37
N THR A 181 3.90 -23.28 -1.77
CA THR A 181 5.32 -23.06 -2.06
C THR A 181 6.14 -23.15 -0.78
N ARG A 182 7.44 -23.41 -0.89
CA ARG A 182 8.36 -23.44 0.26
C ARG A 182 9.22 -22.18 0.31
N ASP A 183 9.35 -21.62 1.50
CA ASP A 183 10.25 -20.54 1.84
C ASP A 183 11.04 -20.93 3.10
N GLY A 184 12.24 -21.49 2.91
CA GLY A 184 12.99 -22.18 3.98
C GLY A 184 12.19 -23.34 4.56
N ASP A 185 11.97 -23.33 5.87
CA ASP A 185 11.20 -24.35 6.58
C ASP A 185 9.68 -24.09 6.59
N ARG A 186 9.22 -22.95 6.03
CA ARG A 186 7.81 -22.60 5.97
C ARG A 186 7.15 -23.11 4.70
N VAL A 187 5.91 -23.55 4.83
CA VAL A 187 5.01 -23.79 3.70
C VAL A 187 4.04 -22.64 3.62
N LEU A 188 4.03 -21.94 2.49
CA LEU A 188 3.20 -20.78 2.23
C LEU A 188 2.25 -21.05 1.08
N GLU A 189 1.03 -20.57 1.20
CA GLU A 189 0.02 -20.65 0.14
C GLU A 189 0.21 -19.48 -0.83
N ARG A 190 0.45 -19.80 -2.10
CA ARG A 190 0.70 -18.81 -3.16
C ARG A 190 -0.60 -18.45 -3.84
N ILE A 191 -0.91 -17.16 -3.88
CA ILE A 191 -2.10 -16.59 -4.46
C ILE A 191 -1.68 -15.52 -5.48
N GLY A 192 -1.93 -15.78 -6.76
CA GLY A 192 -1.76 -14.79 -7.82
C GLY A 192 -2.88 -13.75 -7.77
N VAL A 193 -2.60 -12.52 -8.18
CA VAL A 193 -3.59 -11.45 -8.31
C VAL A 193 -3.40 -10.66 -9.59
N ALA A 194 -4.51 -10.33 -10.25
CA ALA A 194 -4.60 -9.34 -11.32
C ALA A 194 -5.77 -8.40 -11.04
N THR A 195 -5.60 -7.10 -11.25
CA THR A 195 -6.67 -6.12 -11.02
C THR A 195 -6.97 -5.37 -12.31
N GLU A 196 -8.25 -5.36 -12.66
CA GLU A 196 -8.79 -4.53 -13.73
C GLU A 196 -9.47 -3.29 -13.13
N VAL A 197 -9.27 -2.13 -13.78
CA VAL A 197 -9.89 -0.86 -13.37
C VAL A 197 -10.76 -0.34 -14.50
N LYS A 198 -12.02 -0.04 -14.20
CA LYS A 198 -13.01 0.50 -15.14
C LYS A 198 -13.67 1.77 -14.59
N PRO A 199 -14.16 2.69 -15.42
CA PRO A 199 -15.03 3.78 -14.97
C PRO A 199 -16.27 3.21 -14.26
N ALA A 200 -16.65 3.82 -13.12
CA ALA A 200 -17.95 3.55 -12.50
C ALA A 200 -18.99 4.45 -13.17
N GLY A 201 -19.60 4.01 -14.23
CA GLY A 201 -20.64 4.78 -14.94
C GLY A 201 -21.12 4.07 -16.18
N ASP A 202 -22.16 4.63 -16.81
CA ASP A 202 -22.73 4.09 -18.02
C ASP A 202 -21.65 4.00 -19.11
N PRO A 203 -21.35 2.79 -19.65
CA PRO A 203 -20.41 2.62 -20.76
C PRO A 203 -20.82 3.39 -22.03
N ALA A 204 -22.05 3.91 -22.08
CA ALA A 204 -22.54 4.75 -23.16
C ALA A 204 -22.11 6.22 -23.08
N SER A 205 -21.40 6.65 -22.02
CA SER A 205 -20.85 8.01 -21.91
C SER A 205 -19.38 8.03 -22.37
N PRO A 206 -19.11 8.34 -23.65
CA PRO A 206 -17.75 8.29 -24.22
C PRO A 206 -16.82 9.36 -23.64
N ALA A 207 -17.34 10.30 -22.86
CA ALA A 207 -16.56 11.43 -22.36
C ALA A 207 -15.60 11.10 -21.20
N THR A 208 -15.73 9.94 -20.57
CA THR A 208 -14.93 9.57 -19.38
C THR A 208 -13.98 8.40 -19.61
N ALA A 209 -14.31 7.47 -20.50
CA ALA A 209 -13.51 6.26 -20.74
C ALA A 209 -12.10 6.59 -21.29
N ASP A 210 -12.00 7.53 -22.25
CA ASP A 210 -10.73 7.94 -22.88
C ASP A 210 -9.84 8.81 -21.98
N LYS A 211 -10.35 9.28 -20.84
CA LYS A 211 -9.62 10.16 -19.92
C LYS A 211 -9.08 9.45 -18.69
N LEU A 212 -9.51 8.20 -18.45
CA LEU A 212 -9.01 7.44 -17.33
C LEU A 212 -7.63 6.86 -17.66
N PRO A 213 -6.69 6.95 -16.71
CA PRO A 213 -5.41 6.30 -16.88
C PRO A 213 -5.61 4.78 -17.04
N HIS A 214 -4.91 4.19 -18.01
CA HIS A 214 -4.81 2.73 -18.07
C HIS A 214 -4.03 2.26 -16.85
N GLN A 215 -4.70 1.53 -15.96
CA GLN A 215 -4.12 1.01 -14.72
C GLN A 215 -4.21 -0.50 -14.71
N GLN A 216 -3.07 -1.14 -14.48
CA GLN A 216 -2.93 -2.57 -14.27
C GLN A 216 -2.18 -2.79 -12.96
N LEU A 217 -2.65 -3.73 -12.16
CA LEU A 217 -1.94 -4.22 -10.98
C LEU A 217 -1.92 -5.74 -11.05
N GLU A 218 -0.74 -6.31 -10.85
CA GLU A 218 -0.53 -7.76 -10.82
C GLU A 218 0.49 -8.13 -9.75
N GLY A 219 0.50 -9.37 -9.32
CA GLY A 219 1.48 -9.85 -8.36
C GLY A 219 1.07 -11.10 -7.62
N VAL A 220 1.66 -11.26 -6.45
CA VAL A 220 1.54 -12.48 -5.65
C VAL A 220 1.40 -12.14 -4.17
N TYR A 221 0.57 -12.89 -3.49
CA TYR A 221 0.49 -12.99 -2.04
C TYR A 221 0.99 -14.37 -1.59
N LEU A 222 1.75 -14.38 -0.52
CA LEU A 222 2.20 -15.60 0.17
C LEU A 222 1.55 -15.62 1.57
N PHE A 223 0.64 -16.55 1.79
CA PHE A 223 -0.12 -16.68 3.03
C PHE A 223 0.39 -17.85 3.85
N ASP A 224 0.70 -17.61 5.12
CA ASP A 224 1.06 -18.66 6.08
C ASP A 224 -0.23 -19.20 6.72
N ALA A 225 -0.77 -20.28 6.18
CA ALA A 225 -2.01 -20.88 6.68
C ALA A 225 -1.86 -21.45 8.10
N ALA A 226 -0.68 -21.95 8.46
CA ALA A 226 -0.42 -22.46 9.83
C ALA A 226 -0.38 -21.32 10.85
N ALA A 227 0.13 -20.18 10.47
CA ALA A 227 0.21 -19.00 11.31
C ALA A 227 -1.03 -18.09 11.23
N GLY A 228 -1.84 -18.23 10.18
CA GLY A 228 -3.08 -17.48 9.94
C GLY A 228 -2.85 -16.01 9.56
N PHE A 229 -1.78 -15.70 8.83
CA PHE A 229 -1.53 -14.33 8.36
C PHE A 229 -0.78 -14.29 7.02
N LEU A 230 -0.89 -13.17 6.32
CA LEU A 230 -0.09 -12.89 5.13
C LEU A 230 1.39 -12.78 5.52
N ALA A 231 2.24 -13.61 4.95
CA ALA A 231 3.68 -13.58 5.18
C ALA A 231 4.38 -12.54 4.30
N GLU A 232 4.02 -12.50 3.01
CA GLU A 232 4.60 -11.59 2.03
C GLU A 232 3.59 -11.23 0.94
N SER A 233 3.70 -10.01 0.39
CA SER A 233 3.11 -9.68 -0.90
C SER A 233 4.11 -8.94 -1.77
N ASN A 234 4.02 -9.17 -3.09
CA ASN A 234 4.84 -8.48 -4.08
C ASN A 234 3.95 -8.12 -5.27
N LEU A 235 3.64 -6.84 -5.40
CA LEU A 235 2.67 -6.30 -6.34
C LEU A 235 3.33 -5.27 -7.24
N THR A 236 3.06 -5.33 -8.52
CA THR A 236 3.48 -4.33 -9.50
C THR A 236 2.25 -3.62 -10.07
N GLN A 237 2.27 -2.30 -10.00
CA GLN A 237 1.25 -1.44 -10.59
C GLN A 237 1.86 -0.65 -11.75
N THR A 238 1.21 -0.69 -12.88
CA THR A 238 1.54 0.15 -14.04
C THR A 238 0.39 1.12 -14.27
N LEU A 239 0.72 2.41 -14.39
CA LEU A 239 -0.22 3.49 -14.69
C LEU A 239 0.28 4.22 -15.92
N LEU A 240 -0.55 4.33 -16.95
CA LEU A 240 -0.28 5.10 -18.15
C LEU A 240 -1.33 6.20 -18.30
N THR A 241 -0.89 7.45 -18.34
CA THR A 241 -1.75 8.62 -18.49
C THR A 241 -1.28 9.44 -19.69
N GLU A 242 -2.21 9.85 -20.54
CA GLU A 242 -1.95 10.80 -21.62
C GLU A 242 -2.67 12.12 -21.34
N VAL A 243 -1.93 13.23 -21.36
CA VAL A 243 -2.46 14.58 -21.14
C VAL A 243 -2.26 15.39 -22.41
N PRO A 244 -3.33 15.85 -23.07
CA PRO A 244 -3.20 16.71 -24.24
C PRO A 244 -2.67 18.11 -23.84
N TYR A 245 -1.80 18.69 -24.67
CA TYR A 245 -1.36 20.07 -24.54
C TYR A 245 -1.23 20.72 -25.94
N ALA A 246 -1.06 22.04 -26.01
CA ALA A 246 -1.07 22.78 -27.27
C ALA A 246 0.00 22.34 -28.31
N GLY A 247 1.01 21.57 -27.91
CA GLY A 247 2.08 21.06 -28.80
C GLY A 247 2.02 19.53 -29.04
N GLY A 248 0.94 18.85 -28.64
CA GLY A 248 0.79 17.37 -28.78
C GLY A 248 0.25 16.69 -27.55
N LYS A 249 0.86 15.58 -27.15
CA LYS A 249 0.51 14.81 -25.95
C LYS A 249 1.70 14.69 -25.02
N ILE A 250 1.47 14.80 -23.72
CA ILE A 250 2.39 14.39 -22.68
C ILE A 250 1.99 12.97 -22.26
N GLN A 251 2.91 12.03 -22.33
CA GLN A 251 2.69 10.67 -21.83
C GLN A 251 3.42 10.50 -20.50
N VAL A 252 2.69 10.04 -19.48
CA VAL A 252 3.23 9.76 -18.15
C VAL A 252 3.03 8.27 -17.87
N LYS A 253 4.14 7.54 -17.74
CA LYS A 253 4.16 6.14 -17.34
C LYS A 253 4.73 6.03 -15.93
N THR A 254 3.94 5.49 -15.02
CA THR A 254 4.38 5.20 -13.65
C THR A 254 4.36 3.70 -13.43
N ILE A 255 5.46 3.16 -12.95
CA ILE A 255 5.56 1.77 -12.49
C ILE A 255 5.90 1.81 -11.01
N SER A 256 5.08 1.16 -10.20
CA SER A 256 5.27 1.06 -8.75
C SER A 256 5.31 -0.41 -8.34
N THR A 257 6.33 -0.81 -7.60
CA THR A 257 6.38 -2.12 -6.94
C THR A 257 6.12 -1.92 -5.46
N LEU A 258 5.13 -2.61 -4.92
CA LEU A 258 4.79 -2.63 -3.49
C LEU A 258 5.15 -4.00 -2.95
N ARG A 259 6.00 -4.03 -1.93
CA ARG A 259 6.34 -5.25 -1.18
C ARG A 259 5.91 -5.11 0.27
N THR A 260 5.24 -6.14 0.78
CA THR A 260 4.86 -6.26 2.17
C THR A 260 5.52 -7.49 2.76
N GLU A 261 6.10 -7.38 3.93
CA GLU A 261 6.66 -8.49 4.70
C GLU A 261 6.06 -8.44 6.11
N VAL A 262 5.53 -9.57 6.58
CA VAL A 262 4.97 -9.69 7.93
C VAL A 262 5.73 -10.75 8.70
N THR A 263 6.20 -10.39 9.89
CA THR A 263 6.92 -11.32 10.78
C THR A 263 6.30 -11.29 12.18
N ARG A 264 6.24 -12.46 12.83
CA ARG A 264 5.92 -12.50 14.26
C ARG A 264 7.11 -11.95 15.04
N LYS A 265 6.83 -11.11 16.03
CA LYS A 265 7.84 -10.81 17.05
C LYS A 265 8.15 -12.11 17.78
N ALA A 266 9.40 -12.55 17.77
CA ALA A 266 9.81 -13.68 18.61
C ALA A 266 9.37 -13.34 20.04
N ASN A 267 8.49 -14.16 20.61
CA ASN A 267 8.23 -14.09 22.05
C ASN A 267 9.59 -14.37 22.70
N GLY A 268 10.16 -13.35 23.35
CA GLY A 268 11.36 -13.54 24.16
C GLY A 268 11.06 -14.70 25.09
N GLY A 269 11.83 -15.79 24.93
CA GLY A 269 11.64 -17.01 25.69
C GLY A 269 11.54 -16.64 27.16
N ARG A 270 10.44 -17.01 27.81
CA ARG A 270 10.47 -17.27 29.24
C ARG A 270 11.42 -18.44 29.38
N GLU A 271 12.64 -18.18 29.85
CA GLU A 271 13.42 -19.23 30.45
C GLU A 271 12.52 -19.98 31.44
N PRO A 272 12.43 -21.31 31.38
CA PRO A 272 11.78 -22.07 32.42
C PRO A 272 12.56 -21.76 33.70
N ALA A 273 11.87 -21.17 34.69
CA ALA A 273 12.40 -21.06 36.03
C ALA A 273 12.70 -22.48 36.51
N GLY A 274 14.02 -22.78 36.68
CA GLY A 274 14.52 -23.97 37.32
C GLY A 274 14.23 -23.97 38.82
#